data_df9fc1313dd9c44c95b7a88d2498fc0b
#
_entry.id   df9fc1313dd9c44c95b7a88d2498fc0b
#
_cell.length_a   1.000
_cell.length_b   1.000
_cell.length_c   1.000
_cell.angle_alpha   90.00
_cell.angle_beta   90.00
_cell.angle_gamma   90.00
#
_symmetry.space_group_name_H-M   'P 1'
#
loop_
_entity.id
_entity.type
_entity.pdbx_description
1 polymer ?
#
loop_
_entity_poly.entity_id
_entity_poly.type
_entity_poly.pdbx_seq_one_letter_code
_entity_poly.pdbx_strand_id
1 'polypeptide(L)'
;MPVTGDDDNTRERLAVIGEIAAEAAHELRNVLQVVAASAYLARVDPAASLPHVLKIERNARLAQAIVDDLMALARGEPMHAEPVALSDVVLAARIDMPEGAAAWDDRLTPTDLRVRAHPGLFARVLHALYDNAVEAAAGLREARGRGPRIVTLAACVGDRVVIEVSDDGPGVPADLAPTIFDPMVSGRHGGSGLGLALARRVVAAHGGVITLLAPASATEPPGATFRLDLPG
;
A
#
# COMPACT_ATOMS: atom_id res chain seq x y z
N MET A 1 24.04 31.96 16.74
CA MET A 1 23.46 30.63 16.96
C MET A 1 22.99 30.11 15.63
N PRO A 2 23.57 29.04 15.06
CA PRO A 2 23.22 28.59 13.73
C PRO A 2 21.95 27.74 13.74
N VAL A 3 21.01 28.13 12.90
CA VAL A 3 19.80 27.37 12.53
C VAL A 3 20.21 26.43 11.38
N THR A 4 20.91 25.33 11.66
CA THR A 4 21.44 24.43 10.61
C THR A 4 20.75 23.07 10.56
N GLY A 5 19.80 22.78 11.45
CA GLY A 5 19.15 21.47 11.48
C GLY A 5 17.91 21.33 10.59
N ASP A 6 17.22 22.44 10.28
CA ASP A 6 15.94 22.41 9.54
C ASP A 6 16.16 22.43 8.02
N ASP A 7 17.23 23.12 7.57
CA ASP A 7 17.59 23.22 6.16
C ASP A 7 18.15 21.90 5.59
N ASP A 8 18.92 21.14 6.36
CA ASP A 8 19.49 19.86 5.91
C ASP A 8 18.39 18.78 5.81
N ASN A 9 17.48 18.73 6.78
CA ASN A 9 16.33 17.81 6.74
C ASN A 9 15.38 18.13 5.56
N THR A 10 15.21 19.42 5.25
CA THR A 10 14.39 19.84 4.10
C THR A 10 15.04 19.48 2.76
N ARG A 11 16.36 19.63 2.62
CA ARG A 11 17.10 19.26 1.41
C ARG A 11 17.12 17.75 1.18
N GLU A 12 17.33 16.98 2.24
CA GLU A 12 17.31 15.52 2.18
C GLU A 12 15.92 15.00 1.79
N ARG A 13 14.84 15.59 2.34
CA ARG A 13 13.45 15.30 1.95
C ARG A 13 13.18 15.62 0.49
N LEU A 14 13.62 16.79 -0.01
CA LEU A 14 13.45 17.21 -1.42
C LEU A 14 14.22 16.30 -2.39
N ALA A 15 15.44 15.88 -2.04
CA ALA A 15 16.22 14.95 -2.85
C ALA A 15 15.52 13.61 -3.01
N VAL A 16 15.00 13.07 -1.93
CA VAL A 16 14.28 11.79 -1.93
C VAL A 16 12.92 11.88 -2.65
N ILE A 17 12.18 13.01 -2.51
CA ILE A 17 10.97 13.27 -3.29
C ILE A 17 11.30 13.35 -4.79
N GLY A 18 12.43 13.99 -5.14
CA GLY A 18 12.90 14.11 -6.53
C GLY A 18 13.22 12.75 -7.15
N GLU A 19 13.85 11.85 -6.41
CA GLU A 19 14.18 10.50 -6.88
C GLU A 19 12.92 9.68 -7.12
N ILE A 20 11.98 9.68 -6.19
CA ILE A 20 10.69 8.98 -6.35
C ILE A 20 9.86 9.59 -7.47
N ALA A 21 9.86 10.91 -7.61
CA ALA A 21 9.15 11.57 -8.70
C ALA A 21 9.71 11.17 -10.08
N ALA A 22 11.02 11.00 -10.18
CA ALA A 22 11.67 10.53 -11.42
C ALA A 22 11.28 9.07 -11.75
N GLU A 23 11.29 8.19 -10.76
CA GLU A 23 10.86 6.79 -10.91
C GLU A 23 9.37 6.71 -11.27
N ALA A 24 8.52 7.41 -10.53
CA ALA A 24 7.09 7.46 -10.81
C ALA A 24 6.78 8.02 -12.21
N ALA A 25 7.52 9.05 -12.66
CA ALA A 25 7.38 9.58 -14.01
C ALA A 25 7.79 8.55 -15.07
N HIS A 26 8.81 7.73 -14.79
CA HIS A 26 9.20 6.64 -15.69
C HIS A 26 8.10 5.58 -15.78
N GLU A 27 7.53 5.15 -14.66
CA GLU A 27 6.44 4.17 -14.64
C GLU A 27 5.17 4.72 -15.30
N LEU A 28 4.81 5.97 -15.01
CA LEU A 28 3.69 6.63 -15.67
C LEU A 28 3.84 6.59 -17.20
N ARG A 29 5.05 6.84 -17.70
CA ARG A 29 5.35 6.76 -19.13
C ARG A 29 5.12 5.34 -19.67
N ASN A 30 5.58 4.32 -18.93
CA ASN A 30 5.40 2.92 -19.32
C ASN A 30 3.91 2.53 -19.34
N VAL A 31 3.16 2.91 -18.32
CA VAL A 31 1.70 2.68 -18.23
C VAL A 31 0.97 3.35 -19.40
N LEU A 32 1.30 4.61 -19.70
CA LEU A 32 0.71 5.35 -20.81
C LEU A 32 1.06 4.75 -22.18
N GLN A 33 2.26 4.20 -22.36
CA GLN A 33 2.63 3.45 -23.57
C GLN A 33 1.77 2.20 -23.75
N VAL A 34 1.51 1.45 -22.65
CA VAL A 34 0.62 0.28 -22.70
C VAL A 34 -0.81 0.68 -23.03
N VAL A 35 -1.31 1.81 -22.47
CA VAL A 35 -2.63 2.36 -22.82
C VAL A 35 -2.69 2.71 -24.32
N ALA A 36 -1.70 3.44 -24.83
CA ALA A 36 -1.65 3.85 -26.24
C ALA A 36 -1.59 2.64 -27.17
N ALA A 37 -0.74 1.66 -26.89
CA ALA A 37 -0.64 0.42 -27.67
C ALA A 37 -1.95 -0.37 -27.66
N SER A 38 -2.59 -0.50 -26.50
CA SER A 38 -3.87 -1.22 -26.36
C SER A 38 -5.00 -0.49 -27.09
N ALA A 39 -5.05 0.83 -27.04
CA ALA A 39 -6.01 1.64 -27.78
C ALA A 39 -5.84 1.49 -29.31
N TYR A 40 -4.58 1.46 -29.78
CA TYR A 40 -4.28 1.20 -31.18
C TYR A 40 -4.80 -0.17 -31.62
N LEU A 41 -4.51 -1.24 -30.84
CA LEU A 41 -4.95 -2.60 -31.17
C LEU A 41 -6.47 -2.74 -31.13
N ALA A 42 -7.16 -2.15 -30.16
CA ALA A 42 -8.62 -2.13 -30.10
C ALA A 42 -9.25 -1.45 -31.32
N ARG A 43 -8.59 -0.45 -31.89
CA ARG A 43 -9.05 0.26 -33.12
C ARG A 43 -8.80 -0.56 -34.37
N VAL A 44 -7.69 -1.31 -34.45
CA VAL A 44 -7.32 -2.13 -35.63
C VAL A 44 -8.22 -3.35 -35.75
N ASP A 45 -8.58 -3.97 -34.61
CA ASP A 45 -9.50 -5.11 -34.59
C ASP A 45 -10.62 -4.84 -33.56
N PRO A 46 -11.71 -4.18 -33.99
CA PRO A 46 -12.86 -3.91 -33.14
C PRO A 46 -13.58 -5.17 -32.64
N ALA A 47 -13.50 -6.28 -33.37
CA ALA A 47 -14.16 -7.52 -32.97
C ALA A 47 -13.45 -8.21 -31.79
N ALA A 48 -12.13 -8.00 -31.64
CA ALA A 48 -11.33 -8.48 -30.51
C ALA A 48 -10.96 -7.36 -29.54
N SER A 49 -11.70 -6.25 -29.47
CA SER A 49 -11.33 -5.05 -28.72
C SER A 49 -11.45 -5.20 -27.20
N LEU A 50 -12.35 -6.06 -26.68
CA LEU A 50 -12.66 -6.16 -25.25
C LEU A 50 -11.44 -6.40 -24.35
N PRO A 51 -10.51 -7.35 -24.64
CA PRO A 51 -9.30 -7.51 -23.83
C PRO A 51 -8.41 -6.27 -23.81
N HIS A 52 -8.36 -5.53 -24.92
CA HIS A 52 -7.58 -4.29 -25.03
C HIS A 52 -8.22 -3.15 -24.23
N VAL A 53 -9.55 -3.03 -24.25
CA VAL A 53 -10.29 -2.05 -23.43
C VAL A 53 -10.09 -2.32 -21.95
N LEU A 54 -10.24 -3.56 -21.49
CA LEU A 54 -9.97 -3.95 -20.10
C LEU A 54 -8.52 -3.64 -19.66
N LYS A 55 -7.56 -3.81 -20.58
CA LYS A 55 -6.17 -3.47 -20.34
C LYS A 55 -5.96 -1.95 -20.22
N ILE A 56 -6.66 -1.15 -21.04
CA ILE A 56 -6.67 0.31 -20.95
C ILE A 56 -7.20 0.75 -19.59
N GLU A 57 -8.38 0.26 -19.18
CA GLU A 57 -8.99 0.61 -17.90
C GLU A 57 -8.10 0.27 -16.71
N ARG A 58 -7.49 -0.93 -16.70
CA ARG A 58 -6.56 -1.32 -15.64
C ARG A 58 -5.35 -0.39 -15.56
N ASN A 59 -4.74 -0.08 -16.70
CA ASN A 59 -3.55 0.80 -16.73
C ASN A 59 -3.91 2.26 -16.43
N ALA A 60 -5.10 2.72 -16.78
CA ALA A 60 -5.57 4.05 -16.40
C ALA A 60 -5.74 4.18 -14.88
N ARG A 61 -6.32 3.16 -14.22
CA ARG A 61 -6.38 3.11 -12.74
C ARG A 61 -5.00 3.09 -12.10
N LEU A 62 -4.06 2.34 -12.67
CA LEU A 62 -2.68 2.31 -12.19
C LEU A 62 -2.02 3.69 -12.33
N ALA A 63 -2.18 4.36 -13.47
CA ALA A 63 -1.66 5.71 -13.66
C ALA A 63 -2.22 6.69 -12.62
N GLN A 64 -3.52 6.60 -12.34
CA GLN A 64 -4.17 7.44 -11.33
C GLN A 64 -3.60 7.17 -9.94
N ALA A 65 -3.40 5.92 -9.54
CA ALA A 65 -2.80 5.54 -8.26
C ALA A 65 -1.38 6.12 -8.11
N ILE A 66 -0.54 6.02 -9.16
CA ILE A 66 0.81 6.60 -9.16
C ILE A 66 0.75 8.11 -8.94
N VAL A 67 -0.15 8.83 -9.64
CA VAL A 67 -0.31 10.28 -9.48
C VAL A 67 -0.75 10.63 -8.06
N ASP A 68 -1.73 9.91 -7.51
CA ASP A 68 -2.24 10.15 -6.17
C ASP A 68 -1.18 9.92 -5.10
N ASP A 69 -0.35 8.87 -5.27
CA ASP A 69 0.79 8.58 -4.40
C ASP A 69 1.85 9.69 -4.46
N LEU A 70 2.16 10.16 -5.67
CA LEU A 70 3.10 11.25 -5.90
C LEU A 70 2.60 12.56 -5.28
N MET A 71 1.32 12.87 -5.44
CA MET A 71 0.69 14.06 -4.88
C MET A 71 0.65 14.00 -3.33
N ALA A 72 0.45 12.83 -2.75
CA ALA A 72 0.52 12.65 -1.30
C ALA A 72 1.93 12.93 -0.76
N LEU A 73 2.97 12.50 -1.50
CA LEU A 73 4.37 12.82 -1.17
C LEU A 73 4.73 14.30 -1.35
N ALA A 74 4.22 14.92 -2.44
CA ALA A 74 4.56 16.30 -2.81
C ALA A 74 3.87 17.36 -1.95
N ARG A 75 2.69 17.08 -1.41
CA ARG A 75 1.92 18.06 -0.64
C ARG A 75 2.62 18.54 0.62
N GLY A 76 3.68 17.84 1.09
CA GLY A 76 4.56 18.35 2.15
C GLY A 76 3.81 18.90 3.37
N GLU A 77 2.52 18.55 3.51
CA GLU A 77 1.72 18.99 4.64
C GLU A 77 2.51 18.64 5.91
N PRO A 78 2.72 19.59 6.81
CA PRO A 78 3.29 19.26 8.10
C PRO A 78 2.45 18.09 8.61
N MET A 79 3.10 16.93 8.84
CA MET A 79 2.41 15.75 9.32
C MET A 79 1.91 16.05 10.73
N HIS A 80 0.76 16.73 10.81
CA HIS A 80 0.06 16.93 12.06
C HIS A 80 -0.49 15.56 12.46
N ALA A 81 0.36 14.84 13.18
CA ALA A 81 -0.07 13.61 13.84
C ALA A 81 -0.96 14.00 15.02
N GLU A 82 -2.21 13.66 14.92
CA GLU A 82 -3.23 13.82 15.97
C GLU A 82 -3.69 12.46 16.50
N PRO A 83 -4.22 12.40 17.73
CA PRO A 83 -4.76 11.15 18.24
C PRO A 83 -6.06 10.79 17.49
N VAL A 84 -5.98 9.81 16.60
CA VAL A 84 -7.15 9.31 15.81
C VAL A 84 -7.56 7.93 16.32
N ALA A 85 -8.85 7.63 16.28
CA ALA A 85 -9.35 6.30 16.58
C ALA A 85 -8.91 5.34 15.47
N LEU A 86 -8.25 4.24 15.82
CA LEU A 86 -7.77 3.29 14.82
C LEU A 86 -8.92 2.64 14.04
N SER A 87 -10.08 2.45 14.68
CA SER A 87 -11.31 1.99 14.02
C SER A 87 -11.71 2.86 12.83
N ASP A 88 -11.61 4.19 12.99
CA ASP A 88 -11.99 5.12 11.93
C ASP A 88 -11.01 5.07 10.76
N VAL A 89 -9.72 4.92 11.06
CA VAL A 89 -8.66 4.74 10.05
C VAL A 89 -8.85 3.44 9.26
N VAL A 90 -9.17 2.34 9.96
CA VAL A 90 -9.45 1.03 9.35
C VAL A 90 -10.66 1.12 8.41
N LEU A 91 -11.74 1.79 8.84
CA LEU A 91 -12.92 2.01 7.99
C LEU A 91 -12.59 2.89 6.77
N ALA A 92 -11.87 3.99 6.97
CA ALA A 92 -11.46 4.87 5.88
C ALA A 92 -10.57 4.16 4.84
N ALA A 93 -9.68 3.25 5.31
CA ALA A 93 -8.83 2.47 4.43
C ALA A 93 -9.59 1.51 3.49
N ARG A 94 -10.85 1.22 3.79
CA ARG A 94 -11.68 0.28 3.02
C ARG A 94 -12.73 0.94 2.15
N ILE A 95 -12.87 2.27 2.22
CA ILE A 95 -13.99 2.99 1.59
C ILE A 95 -14.06 2.76 0.06
N ASP A 96 -12.91 2.62 -0.59
CA ASP A 96 -12.80 2.40 -2.03
C ASP A 96 -12.57 0.92 -2.41
N MET A 97 -12.59 0.01 -1.43
CA MET A 97 -12.45 -1.42 -1.70
C MET A 97 -13.75 -1.98 -2.28
N PRO A 98 -13.69 -2.87 -3.29
CA PRO A 98 -14.88 -3.49 -3.85
C PRO A 98 -15.68 -4.28 -2.79
N GLU A 99 -17.00 -4.25 -2.87
CA GLU A 99 -17.85 -5.06 -2.01
C GLU A 99 -17.48 -6.55 -2.12
N GLY A 100 -17.33 -7.23 -0.98
CA GLY A 100 -16.91 -8.63 -0.94
C GLY A 100 -15.45 -8.86 -1.38
N ALA A 101 -14.60 -7.83 -1.42
CA ALA A 101 -13.18 -7.97 -1.75
C ALA A 101 -12.47 -8.95 -0.81
N ALA A 102 -12.76 -8.89 0.49
CA ALA A 102 -12.19 -9.73 1.53
C ALA A 102 -13.21 -10.04 2.64
N ALA A 103 -12.90 -11.04 3.45
CA ALA A 103 -13.52 -11.24 4.77
C ALA A 103 -12.66 -10.53 5.82
N TRP A 104 -13.23 -9.51 6.46
CA TRP A 104 -12.53 -8.65 7.41
C TRP A 104 -12.70 -9.14 8.85
N ASP A 105 -11.61 -9.17 9.62
CA ASP A 105 -11.60 -9.58 11.04
C ASP A 105 -10.73 -8.58 11.83
N ASP A 106 -11.37 -7.60 12.48
CA ASP A 106 -10.65 -6.54 13.22
C ASP A 106 -10.70 -6.84 14.72
N ARG A 107 -9.52 -6.89 15.34
CA ARG A 107 -9.33 -7.17 16.76
C ARG A 107 -8.45 -6.06 17.36
N LEU A 108 -9.10 -4.97 17.72
CA LEU A 108 -8.45 -3.82 18.34
C LEU A 108 -8.57 -3.90 19.87
N THR A 109 -7.44 -3.75 20.58
CA THR A 109 -7.38 -3.85 22.04
C THR A 109 -6.60 -2.67 22.64
N PRO A 110 -7.28 -1.76 23.36
CA PRO A 110 -8.71 -1.66 23.57
C PRO A 110 -9.49 -1.33 22.28
N THR A 111 -10.81 -1.47 22.29
CA THR A 111 -11.65 -1.21 21.11
C THR A 111 -11.63 0.26 20.68
N ASP A 112 -11.35 1.18 21.60
CA ASP A 112 -11.18 2.61 21.39
C ASP A 112 -9.70 3.02 21.21
N LEU A 113 -8.84 2.07 20.82
CA LEU A 113 -7.43 2.27 20.58
C LEU A 113 -7.18 3.47 19.66
N ARG A 114 -6.33 4.37 20.11
CA ARG A 114 -5.93 5.56 19.35
C ARG A 114 -4.47 5.46 18.93
N VAL A 115 -4.16 6.03 17.78
CA VAL A 115 -2.81 6.16 17.26
C VAL A 115 -2.55 7.63 16.92
N ARG A 116 -1.34 8.10 17.18
CA ARG A 116 -0.92 9.44 16.76
C ARG A 116 -0.51 9.40 15.31
N ALA A 117 -1.41 9.84 14.42
CA ALA A 117 -1.17 9.79 12.99
C ALA A 117 -1.92 10.90 12.23
N HIS A 118 -1.48 11.21 11.03
CA HIS A 118 -2.29 11.94 10.06
C HIS A 118 -3.36 10.98 9.50
N PRO A 119 -4.67 11.23 9.75
CA PRO A 119 -5.71 10.23 9.48
C PRO A 119 -5.74 9.75 8.02
N GLY A 120 -5.68 10.68 7.06
CA GLY A 120 -5.73 10.34 5.63
C GLY A 120 -4.51 9.57 5.14
N LEU A 121 -3.29 9.97 5.55
CA LEU A 121 -2.07 9.25 5.15
C LEU A 121 -2.00 7.87 5.79
N PHE A 122 -2.44 7.74 7.03
CA PHE A 122 -2.41 6.45 7.71
C PHE A 122 -3.49 5.50 7.19
N ALA A 123 -4.66 6.01 6.79
CA ALA A 123 -5.66 5.22 6.07
C ALA A 123 -5.11 4.70 4.72
N ARG A 124 -4.29 5.48 4.02
CA ARG A 124 -3.61 5.02 2.78
C ARG A 124 -2.59 3.92 3.05
N VAL A 125 -1.87 3.96 4.20
CA VAL A 125 -0.98 2.86 4.60
C VAL A 125 -1.76 1.56 4.73
N LEU A 126 -2.85 1.56 5.50
CA LEU A 126 -3.68 0.38 5.67
C LEU A 126 -4.34 -0.05 4.35
N HIS A 127 -4.81 0.90 3.53
CA HIS A 127 -5.35 0.61 2.20
C HIS A 127 -4.34 -0.14 1.32
N ALA A 128 -3.09 0.32 1.27
CA ALA A 128 -2.03 -0.33 0.50
C ALA A 128 -1.77 -1.78 0.96
N LEU A 129 -1.84 -2.05 2.27
CA LEU A 129 -1.71 -3.41 2.80
C LEU A 129 -2.92 -4.29 2.44
N TYR A 130 -4.13 -3.74 2.55
CA TYR A 130 -5.38 -4.44 2.22
C TYR A 130 -5.46 -4.75 0.72
N ASP A 131 -5.16 -3.78 -0.13
CA ASP A 131 -5.14 -3.95 -1.58
C ASP A 131 -4.10 -4.99 -2.00
N ASN A 132 -2.92 -4.95 -1.38
CA ASN A 132 -1.88 -5.95 -1.58
C ASN A 132 -2.36 -7.38 -1.25
N ALA A 133 -3.09 -7.55 -0.15
CA ALA A 133 -3.65 -8.84 0.26
C ALA A 133 -4.75 -9.33 -0.71
N VAL A 134 -5.67 -8.44 -1.10
CA VAL A 134 -6.77 -8.76 -2.04
C VAL A 134 -6.22 -9.16 -3.41
N GLU A 135 -5.28 -8.39 -3.93
CA GLU A 135 -4.68 -8.67 -5.22
C GLU A 135 -3.81 -9.93 -5.20
N ALA A 136 -3.03 -10.17 -4.13
CA ALA A 136 -2.20 -11.37 -4.02
C ALA A 136 -3.06 -12.65 -4.03
N ALA A 137 -4.25 -12.59 -3.45
CA ALA A 137 -5.19 -13.70 -3.40
C ALA A 137 -6.07 -13.83 -4.65
N ALA A 138 -5.95 -12.96 -5.66
CA ALA A 138 -6.85 -12.97 -6.83
C ALA A 138 -6.89 -14.34 -7.54
N GLY A 139 -5.73 -15.00 -7.72
CA GLY A 139 -5.64 -16.34 -8.31
C GLY A 139 -6.22 -17.44 -7.42
N LEU A 140 -6.32 -17.24 -6.12
CA LEU A 140 -6.90 -18.21 -5.17
C LEU A 140 -8.42 -18.04 -5.02
N ARG A 141 -8.97 -16.88 -5.39
CA ARG A 141 -10.39 -16.55 -5.26
C ARG A 141 -11.27 -17.52 -6.04
N GLU A 142 -10.87 -17.86 -7.27
CA GLU A 142 -11.60 -18.82 -8.11
C GLU A 142 -11.62 -20.22 -7.48
N ALA A 143 -10.47 -20.68 -6.95
CA ALA A 143 -10.34 -22.00 -6.33
C ALA A 143 -11.09 -22.09 -5.00
N ARG A 144 -11.20 -20.99 -4.23
CA ARG A 144 -11.80 -20.96 -2.89
C ARG A 144 -13.26 -20.54 -2.87
N GLY A 145 -13.77 -19.94 -3.96
CA GLY A 145 -15.12 -19.36 -4.02
C GLY A 145 -15.32 -18.14 -3.11
N ARG A 146 -14.23 -17.58 -2.53
CA ARG A 146 -14.25 -16.41 -1.66
C ARG A 146 -13.00 -15.56 -1.82
N GLY A 147 -13.08 -14.29 -1.42
CA GLY A 147 -11.92 -13.43 -1.24
C GLY A 147 -11.03 -13.89 -0.07
N PRO A 148 -9.83 -13.28 0.10
CA PRO A 148 -8.98 -13.55 1.23
C PRO A 148 -9.67 -13.20 2.56
N ARG A 149 -9.23 -13.84 3.63
CA ARG A 149 -9.48 -13.36 4.99
C ARG A 149 -8.34 -12.43 5.37
N ILE A 150 -8.68 -11.21 5.76
CA ILE A 150 -7.71 -10.22 6.23
C ILE A 150 -8.00 -9.93 7.70
N VAL A 151 -7.00 -10.12 8.54
CA VAL A 151 -7.08 -9.92 9.99
C VAL A 151 -6.26 -8.68 10.34
N THR A 152 -6.89 -7.69 11.00
CA THR A 152 -6.20 -6.54 11.56
C THR A 152 -6.17 -6.69 13.08
N LEU A 153 -4.99 -6.97 13.64
CA LEU A 153 -4.75 -7.00 15.07
C LEU A 153 -4.11 -5.69 15.49
N ALA A 154 -4.54 -5.09 16.59
CA ALA A 154 -3.84 -3.93 17.13
C ALA A 154 -3.94 -3.88 18.66
N ALA A 155 -2.83 -3.52 19.30
CA ALA A 155 -2.74 -3.38 20.74
C ALA A 155 -1.69 -2.36 21.16
N CYS A 156 -1.84 -1.81 22.38
CA CYS A 156 -0.76 -1.08 23.05
C CYS A 156 0.25 -2.09 23.64
N VAL A 157 1.52 -1.86 23.37
CA VAL A 157 2.64 -2.63 23.92
C VAL A 157 3.63 -1.64 24.52
N GLY A 158 3.53 -1.44 25.84
CA GLY A 158 4.27 -0.36 26.52
C GLY A 158 3.78 1.02 26.08
N ASP A 159 4.70 1.84 25.58
CA ASP A 159 4.46 3.17 25.01
C ASP A 159 4.26 3.16 23.49
N ARG A 160 4.03 1.99 22.90
CA ARG A 160 3.88 1.84 21.46
C ARG A 160 2.52 1.24 21.11
N VAL A 161 2.05 1.57 19.91
CA VAL A 161 0.91 0.90 19.26
C VAL A 161 1.44 -0.03 18.21
N VAL A 162 1.15 -1.31 18.35
CA VAL A 162 1.49 -2.35 17.37
C VAL A 162 0.26 -2.72 16.58
N ILE A 163 0.35 -2.69 15.26
CA ILE A 163 -0.72 -3.08 14.34
C ILE A 163 -0.17 -4.18 13.43
N GLU A 164 -0.87 -5.29 13.34
CA GLU A 164 -0.55 -6.39 12.42
C GLU A 164 -1.69 -6.59 11.43
N VAL A 165 -1.34 -6.59 10.16
CA VAL A 165 -2.26 -6.91 9.05
C VAL A 165 -1.81 -8.23 8.46
N SER A 166 -2.66 -9.25 8.60
CA SER A 166 -2.38 -10.61 8.12
C SER A 166 -3.41 -11.04 7.09
N ASP A 167 -2.99 -11.75 6.07
CA ASP A 167 -3.87 -12.36 5.07
C ASP A 167 -3.67 -13.88 4.99
N ASP A 168 -4.63 -14.57 4.38
CA ASP A 168 -4.56 -16.00 4.06
C ASP A 168 -4.22 -16.25 2.57
N GLY A 169 -3.49 -15.31 1.97
CA GLY A 169 -3.02 -15.36 0.59
C GLY A 169 -1.82 -16.31 0.37
N PRO A 170 -1.14 -16.20 -0.77
CA PRO A 170 0.00 -17.06 -1.10
C PRO A 170 1.28 -16.72 -0.32
N GLY A 171 1.27 -15.62 0.45
CA GLY A 171 2.46 -15.08 1.11
C GLY A 171 3.37 -14.31 0.15
N VAL A 172 4.53 -13.92 0.68
CA VAL A 172 5.55 -13.18 -0.07
C VAL A 172 6.67 -14.13 -0.48
N PRO A 173 7.07 -14.18 -1.77
CA PRO A 173 8.21 -14.95 -2.23
C PRO A 173 9.50 -14.59 -1.46
N ALA A 174 10.30 -15.58 -1.09
CA ALA A 174 11.48 -15.39 -0.26
C ALA A 174 12.56 -14.49 -0.89
N ASP A 175 12.63 -14.46 -2.21
CA ASP A 175 13.52 -13.60 -2.99
C ASP A 175 13.08 -12.14 -3.01
N LEU A 176 11.77 -11.87 -2.87
CA LEU A 176 11.21 -10.51 -2.81
C LEU A 176 11.16 -9.96 -1.38
N ALA A 177 11.07 -10.80 -0.37
CA ALA A 177 10.90 -10.37 1.01
C ALA A 177 11.91 -9.33 1.49
N PRO A 178 13.21 -9.40 1.15
CA PRO A 178 14.20 -8.41 1.58
C PRO A 178 13.98 -7.01 0.99
N THR A 179 13.38 -6.91 -0.20
CA THR A 179 13.26 -5.69 -0.98
C THR A 179 11.81 -5.24 -1.18
N ILE A 180 10.83 -5.91 -0.53
CA ILE A 180 9.40 -5.67 -0.77
C ILE A 180 8.94 -4.23 -0.49
N PHE A 181 9.69 -3.51 0.33
CA PHE A 181 9.45 -2.09 0.64
C PHE A 181 10.27 -1.13 -0.23
N ASP A 182 11.08 -1.63 -1.15
CA ASP A 182 11.81 -0.76 -2.05
C ASP A 182 10.91 -0.31 -3.19
N PRO A 183 11.08 0.93 -3.68
CA PRO A 183 10.27 1.45 -4.78
C PRO A 183 10.35 0.53 -6.00
N MET A 184 9.25 0.42 -6.75
CA MET A 184 9.14 -0.36 -7.99
C MET A 184 9.31 -1.88 -7.83
N VAL A 185 9.47 -2.38 -6.62
CA VAL A 185 9.48 -3.83 -6.36
C VAL A 185 8.05 -4.34 -6.33
N SER A 186 7.72 -5.20 -7.29
CA SER A 186 6.41 -5.86 -7.37
C SER A 186 6.59 -7.32 -7.80
N GLY A 187 6.02 -8.23 -7.03
CA GLY A 187 5.92 -9.66 -7.41
C GLY A 187 4.86 -9.94 -8.47
N ARG A 188 4.21 -8.92 -9.02
CA ARG A 188 3.02 -9.04 -9.89
C ARG A 188 3.15 -8.25 -11.17
N HIS A 189 2.63 -8.82 -12.27
CA HIS A 189 2.51 -8.10 -13.54
C HIS A 189 1.45 -7.00 -13.40
N GLY A 190 1.88 -5.73 -13.42
CA GLY A 190 1.02 -4.55 -13.41
C GLY A 190 0.79 -3.92 -12.02
N GLY A 191 1.50 -4.37 -10.98
CA GLY A 191 1.58 -3.63 -9.72
C GLY A 191 2.60 -2.50 -9.84
N SER A 192 2.30 -1.32 -9.27
CA SER A 192 3.23 -0.17 -9.32
C SER A 192 4.50 -0.38 -8.50
N GLY A 193 4.46 -1.25 -7.49
CA GLY A 193 5.56 -1.39 -6.53
C GLY A 193 5.76 -0.17 -5.63
N LEU A 194 4.88 0.84 -5.70
CA LEU A 194 4.99 2.07 -4.91
C LEU A 194 4.20 2.01 -3.59
N GLY A 195 3.13 1.22 -3.52
CA GLY A 195 2.24 1.20 -2.35
C GLY A 195 2.94 0.85 -1.04
N LEU A 196 3.75 -0.22 -1.01
CA LEU A 196 4.51 -0.62 0.19
C LEU A 196 5.67 0.32 0.49
N ALA A 197 6.34 0.85 -0.54
CA ALA A 197 7.40 1.84 -0.38
C ALA A 197 6.85 3.13 0.25
N LEU A 198 5.69 3.60 -0.21
CA LEU A 198 4.98 4.73 0.38
C LEU A 198 4.54 4.42 1.81
N ALA A 199 3.96 3.24 2.07
CA ALA A 199 3.57 2.83 3.41
C ALA A 199 4.76 2.89 4.39
N ARG A 200 5.93 2.37 4.00
CA ARG A 200 7.16 2.45 4.81
C ARG A 200 7.54 3.90 5.14
N ARG A 201 7.44 4.80 4.16
CA ARG A 201 7.78 6.22 4.35
C ARG A 201 6.79 6.94 5.25
N VAL A 202 5.50 6.72 5.04
CA VAL A 202 4.46 7.32 5.90
C VAL A 202 4.63 6.83 7.33
N VAL A 203 4.84 5.55 7.56
CA VAL A 203 5.07 4.98 8.90
C VAL A 203 6.34 5.55 9.52
N ALA A 204 7.46 5.62 8.79
CA ALA A 204 8.71 6.21 9.26
C ALA A 204 8.56 7.69 9.63
N ALA A 205 7.82 8.44 8.85
CA ALA A 205 7.54 9.85 9.11
C ALA A 205 6.63 10.06 10.35
N HIS A 206 5.90 9.02 10.79
CA HIS A 206 5.19 8.98 12.09
C HIS A 206 6.07 8.43 13.24
N GLY A 207 7.38 8.28 13.03
CA GLY A 207 8.31 7.73 14.04
C GLY A 207 8.17 6.22 14.26
N GLY A 208 7.52 5.53 13.31
CA GLY A 208 7.25 4.10 13.35
C GLY A 208 8.15 3.29 12.43
N VAL A 209 7.93 1.99 12.44
CA VAL A 209 8.58 1.01 11.56
C VAL A 209 7.53 0.06 11.01
N ILE A 210 7.62 -0.28 9.73
CA ILE A 210 6.85 -1.36 9.11
C ILE A 210 7.78 -2.51 8.75
N THR A 211 7.36 -3.74 9.03
CA THR A 211 8.12 -4.96 8.75
C THR A 211 7.22 -6.05 8.19
N LEU A 212 7.78 -6.91 7.35
CA LEU A 212 7.17 -8.17 6.97
C LEU A 212 7.61 -9.23 7.98
N LEU A 213 6.67 -9.88 8.66
CA LEU A 213 6.97 -10.96 9.57
C LEU A 213 7.17 -12.27 8.80
N ALA A 214 8.12 -13.09 9.26
CA ALA A 214 8.23 -14.46 8.77
C ALA A 214 6.92 -15.22 9.11
N PRO A 215 6.42 -16.11 8.23
CA PRO A 215 5.23 -16.87 8.51
C PRO A 215 5.42 -17.71 9.80
N ALA A 216 4.44 -17.59 10.70
CA ALA A 216 4.50 -18.26 12.01
C ALA A 216 4.41 -19.80 11.93
N SER A 217 4.00 -20.32 10.79
CA SER A 217 3.82 -21.76 10.55
C SER A 217 3.98 -22.06 9.05
N ALA A 218 4.45 -23.28 8.75
CA ALA A 218 4.43 -23.83 7.38
C ALA A 218 3.02 -24.29 6.93
N THR A 219 1.95 -23.65 7.45
CA THR A 219 0.59 -23.92 7.00
C THR A 219 0.40 -23.41 5.58
N GLU A 220 -0.26 -24.20 4.74
CA GLU A 220 -0.59 -23.78 3.39
C GLU A 220 -2.01 -23.18 3.34
N PRO A 221 -2.16 -22.00 2.75
CA PRO A 221 -1.14 -21.05 2.27
C PRO A 221 -0.52 -20.27 3.44
N PRO A 222 0.76 -19.89 3.32
CA PRO A 222 1.49 -19.24 4.41
C PRO A 222 0.99 -17.84 4.76
N GLY A 223 0.23 -17.18 3.85
CA GLY A 223 -0.18 -15.79 4.03
C GLY A 223 0.98 -14.80 4.15
N ALA A 224 0.68 -13.51 4.25
CA ALA A 224 1.63 -12.51 4.65
C ALA A 224 1.16 -11.80 5.91
N THR A 225 2.09 -11.34 6.74
CA THR A 225 1.81 -10.52 7.92
C THR A 225 2.73 -9.32 7.91
N PHE A 226 2.13 -8.14 7.79
CA PHE A 226 2.82 -6.86 7.94
C PHE A 226 2.58 -6.31 9.33
N ARG A 227 3.67 -5.92 10.01
CA ARG A 227 3.63 -5.32 11.34
C ARG A 227 4.08 -3.87 11.28
N LEU A 228 3.25 -3.00 11.82
CA LEU A 228 3.52 -1.59 12.03
C LEU A 228 3.73 -1.38 13.54
N ASP A 229 4.79 -0.68 13.88
CA ASP A 229 5.15 -0.35 15.24
C ASP A 229 5.29 1.18 15.35
N LEU A 230 4.39 1.83 16.08
CA LEU A 230 4.22 3.28 16.13
C LEU A 230 4.37 3.79 17.57
N PRO A 231 4.84 5.03 17.77
CA PRO A 231 4.74 5.69 19.08
C PRO A 231 3.28 5.78 19.53
N GLY A 232 3.01 5.55 20.81
CA GLY A 232 1.69 5.66 21.43
C GLY A 232 1.23 7.10 21.65
#